data_910b120c91f2b7093c04dccf62410513
#
_entry.id   910b120c91f2b7093c04dccf62410513
#
_cell.length_a   1.000
_cell.length_b   1.000
_cell.length_c   1.000
_cell.angle_alpha   90.00
_cell.angle_beta   90.00
_cell.angle_gamma   90.00
#
_symmetry.space_group_name_H-M   'P 1'
#
loop_
_entity.id
_entity.type
_entity.pdbx_description
1 polymer ?
#
loop_
_entity_poly.entity_id
_entity_poly.type
_entity_poly.pdbx_seq_one_letter_code
_entity_poly.pdbx_strand_id
1 'polypeptide(L)'
;MYKRQYLKDLPFISGFIGTCSFDLVRHEFKKLQDIKLEDHQTHDVQFYLVEDVFVFDHYKDELYIIASNLFSDRTKERLKESIERKIEDLKKIHFSVDDIKYKSIPRHITTNISEQQFVQTIRRLKKKITEGDMFQVVPSRIYSYKHHFQHNLHQLTFQLYQNLKRQNPSPYMYYINKDMPIVIGSSPESFVKVKNGKVYTNPIAGTIKRGQNKIEDENNEKTLMKDEKELSEHRMLVDLGRNDIHRISKTGTSQITKLMTLERYEHVMHIVSEVTGELKPNLSPMSIIASLLPTGTVSGAPKLRAIQRIYESYPYKRGIYSGGIGYINCNHHLDFALAIRTMIIDEETVSVEAGCGVVYDSIPEKELEETKLKAKSLLEVTP
;
A
#
# COMPACT_ATOMS: atom_id res chain seq x y z
N MET A 1 36.53 3.28 4.18
CA MET A 1 36.60 4.48 3.34
C MET A 1 35.18 4.93 3.01
N TYR A 2 34.74 6.06 3.54
CA TYR A 2 33.34 6.49 3.41
C TYR A 2 33.13 7.23 2.09
N LYS A 3 32.60 6.59 1.07
CA LYS A 3 32.27 7.28 -0.18
C LYS A 3 30.81 7.78 -0.11
N ARG A 4 30.60 9.02 0.35
CA ARG A 4 29.29 9.71 0.33
C ARG A 4 28.59 9.69 -1.05
N GLN A 5 29.32 9.51 -2.13
CA GLN A 5 28.79 9.44 -3.48
C GLN A 5 27.86 8.24 -3.71
N TYR A 6 28.14 7.07 -3.11
CA TYR A 6 27.31 5.87 -3.30
C TYR A 6 25.98 5.90 -2.52
N LEU A 7 25.90 6.72 -1.45
CA LEU A 7 24.68 6.81 -0.64
C LEU A 7 23.54 7.57 -1.34
N LYS A 8 23.85 8.41 -2.33
CA LYS A 8 22.83 9.23 -3.03
C LYS A 8 21.87 8.40 -3.87
N ASP A 9 22.31 7.24 -4.33
CA ASP A 9 21.53 6.38 -5.22
C ASP A 9 20.71 5.33 -4.46
N LEU A 10 21.02 5.12 -3.16
CA LEU A 10 20.28 4.18 -2.34
C LEU A 10 18.87 4.70 -2.02
N PRO A 11 17.88 3.83 -2.04
CA PRO A 11 16.49 4.23 -1.78
C PRO A 11 16.28 4.74 -0.36
N PHE A 12 16.95 4.13 0.61
CA PHE A 12 16.85 4.50 2.02
C PHE A 12 18.21 4.38 2.70
N ILE A 13 18.57 5.37 3.50
CA ILE A 13 19.83 5.40 4.29
C ILE A 13 19.58 5.56 5.78
N SER A 14 18.58 6.33 6.16
CA SER A 14 18.13 6.57 7.53
C SER A 14 16.88 7.44 7.49
N GLY A 15 16.08 7.42 8.53
CA GLY A 15 14.86 8.23 8.63
C GLY A 15 13.72 7.49 9.28
N PHE A 16 12.55 7.62 8.71
CA PHE A 16 11.32 7.04 9.27
C PHE A 16 10.74 5.98 8.34
N ILE A 17 10.28 4.86 8.93
CA ILE A 17 9.54 3.81 8.24
C ILE A 17 8.24 3.58 9.00
N GLY A 18 7.11 3.45 8.30
CA GLY A 18 5.84 3.22 8.99
C GLY A 18 4.61 3.40 8.13
N THR A 19 3.50 3.69 8.82
CA THR A 19 2.16 3.74 8.25
C THR A 19 1.48 5.08 8.51
N CYS A 20 0.64 5.46 7.56
CA CYS A 20 -0.33 6.56 7.68
C CYS A 20 -1.72 6.00 7.38
N SER A 21 -2.68 6.24 8.27
CA SER A 21 -4.05 5.79 8.16
C SER A 21 -4.80 6.46 7.00
N PHE A 22 -5.78 5.76 6.43
CA PHE A 22 -6.82 6.35 5.58
C PHE A 22 -7.49 7.54 6.27
N ASP A 23 -7.69 7.43 7.57
CA ASP A 23 -8.45 8.39 8.38
C ASP A 23 -7.68 9.68 8.67
N LEU A 24 -6.39 9.77 8.28
CA LEU A 24 -5.58 10.99 8.35
C LEU A 24 -6.26 12.17 7.63
N VAL A 25 -7.05 11.89 6.58
CA VAL A 25 -7.85 12.87 5.84
C VAL A 25 -8.82 13.66 6.72
N ARG A 26 -9.24 13.10 7.84
CA ARG A 26 -10.17 13.78 8.77
C ARG A 26 -9.55 15.02 9.41
N HIS A 27 -8.23 15.02 9.60
CA HIS A 27 -7.52 16.19 10.15
C HIS A 27 -7.49 17.36 9.16
N GLU A 28 -7.59 17.09 7.86
CA GLU A 28 -7.60 18.11 6.80
C GLU A 28 -8.98 18.70 6.54
N PHE A 29 -10.08 17.95 6.83
CA PHE A 29 -11.43 18.36 6.42
C PHE A 29 -12.43 18.28 7.57
N LYS A 30 -12.85 19.47 8.08
CA LYS A 30 -13.80 19.61 9.18
C LYS A 30 -15.09 18.81 8.95
N LYS A 31 -15.63 18.80 7.73
CA LYS A 31 -16.85 18.03 7.40
C LYS A 31 -16.74 16.54 7.67
N LEU A 32 -15.53 15.97 7.64
CA LEU A 32 -15.30 14.56 7.96
C LEU A 32 -15.11 14.35 9.47
N GLN A 33 -14.64 15.36 10.19
CA GLN A 33 -14.51 15.31 11.67
C GLN A 33 -15.86 15.18 12.35
N ASP A 34 -16.91 15.84 11.81
CA ASP A 34 -18.25 15.84 12.37
C ASP A 34 -18.94 14.46 12.30
N ILE A 35 -18.43 13.54 11.46
CA ILE A 35 -18.96 12.17 11.36
C ILE A 35 -18.40 11.35 12.54
N LYS A 36 -19.28 10.88 13.42
CA LYS A 36 -18.90 10.01 14.53
C LYS A 36 -18.52 8.64 13.99
N LEU A 37 -17.32 8.18 14.30
CA LEU A 37 -16.82 6.84 13.96
C LEU A 37 -16.50 6.08 15.24
N GLU A 38 -16.71 4.79 15.21
CA GLU A 38 -16.20 3.88 16.23
C GLU A 38 -14.67 3.83 16.14
N ASP A 39 -14.00 3.99 17.26
CA ASP A 39 -12.54 4.00 17.32
C ASP A 39 -12.04 2.61 17.68
N HIS A 40 -11.32 2.00 16.76
CA HIS A 40 -10.67 0.69 16.97
C HIS A 40 -9.24 0.83 17.50
N GLN A 41 -8.92 1.94 18.17
CA GLN A 41 -7.59 2.23 18.75
C GLN A 41 -6.44 2.20 17.73
N THR A 42 -6.71 2.53 16.47
CA THR A 42 -5.68 2.60 15.44
C THR A 42 -5.05 3.99 15.41
N HIS A 43 -3.72 4.03 15.34
CA HIS A 43 -2.99 5.28 15.18
C HIS A 43 -3.16 5.82 13.76
N ASP A 44 -3.43 7.12 13.63
CA ASP A 44 -3.50 7.78 12.32
C ASP A 44 -2.11 7.86 11.66
N VAL A 45 -1.03 7.88 12.46
CA VAL A 45 0.35 7.86 12.00
C VAL A 45 1.19 7.04 12.97
N GLN A 46 1.97 6.09 12.46
CA GLN A 46 2.91 5.31 13.25
C GLN A 46 4.23 5.16 12.48
N PHE A 47 5.30 5.78 13.01
CA PHE A 47 6.62 5.73 12.40
C PHE A 47 7.67 5.23 13.38
N TYR A 48 8.58 4.42 12.86
CA TYR A 48 9.79 3.98 13.53
C TYR A 48 10.97 4.78 13.01
N LEU A 49 11.77 5.30 13.92
CA LEU A 49 13.04 5.93 13.61
C LEU A 49 14.08 4.87 13.34
N VAL A 50 14.70 4.93 12.17
CA VAL A 50 15.70 3.96 11.71
C VAL A 50 17.02 4.66 11.45
N GLU A 51 18.04 4.32 12.23
CA GLU A 51 19.41 4.84 12.08
C GLU A 51 20.37 3.80 11.51
N ASP A 52 20.09 2.51 11.76
CA ASP A 52 20.92 1.41 11.27
C ASP A 52 20.12 0.56 10.31
N VAL A 53 20.65 0.31 9.11
CA VAL A 53 19.93 -0.40 8.06
C VAL A 53 20.85 -1.27 7.21
N PHE A 54 20.31 -2.42 6.76
CA PHE A 54 20.86 -3.23 5.68
C PHE A 54 20.09 -2.92 4.40
N VAL A 55 20.78 -2.55 3.33
CA VAL A 55 20.19 -2.30 2.02
C VAL A 55 20.76 -3.31 1.03
N PHE A 56 19.90 -4.16 0.50
CA PHE A 56 20.24 -5.14 -0.54
C PHE A 56 19.92 -4.54 -1.91
N ASP A 57 20.94 -4.34 -2.73
CA ASP A 57 20.78 -3.96 -4.14
C ASP A 57 20.84 -5.24 -4.99
N HIS A 58 19.67 -5.79 -5.28
CA HIS A 58 19.58 -7.03 -6.07
C HIS A 58 20.01 -6.87 -7.53
N TYR A 59 20.07 -5.65 -8.05
CA TYR A 59 20.53 -5.39 -9.41
C TYR A 59 22.04 -5.44 -9.52
N LYS A 60 22.75 -4.96 -8.47
CA LYS A 60 24.21 -4.96 -8.39
C LYS A 60 24.78 -6.15 -7.62
N ASP A 61 23.93 -6.94 -6.99
CA ASP A 61 24.31 -8.00 -6.04
C ASP A 61 25.19 -7.47 -4.90
N GLU A 62 24.82 -6.30 -4.34
CA GLU A 62 25.57 -5.61 -3.30
C GLU A 62 24.73 -5.49 -2.01
N LEU A 63 25.39 -5.63 -0.86
CA LEU A 63 24.83 -5.35 0.46
C LEU A 63 25.52 -4.13 1.07
N TYR A 64 24.71 -3.12 1.40
CA TYR A 64 25.16 -1.94 2.13
C TYR A 64 24.78 -2.05 3.61
N ILE A 65 25.75 -1.85 4.49
CA ILE A 65 25.53 -1.75 5.94
C ILE A 65 25.71 -0.29 6.31
N ILE A 66 24.64 0.33 6.78
CA ILE A 66 24.61 1.76 7.07
C ILE A 66 24.29 1.97 8.54
N ALA A 67 25.05 2.84 9.19
CA ALA A 67 24.78 3.36 10.52
C ALA A 67 24.84 4.89 10.47
N SER A 68 23.87 5.55 11.10
CA SER A 68 23.77 7.01 11.16
C SER A 68 23.58 7.50 12.59
N ASN A 69 23.75 8.78 12.82
CA ASN A 69 23.52 9.45 14.09
C ASN A 69 22.63 10.68 13.92
N LEU A 70 21.65 10.59 13.01
CA LEU A 70 20.76 11.72 12.70
C LEU A 70 19.93 12.17 13.89
N PHE A 71 19.62 11.25 14.79
CA PHE A 71 18.75 11.47 15.94
C PHE A 71 19.35 10.99 17.26
N SER A 72 20.56 10.44 17.22
CA SER A 72 21.31 9.98 18.39
C SER A 72 22.67 10.67 18.49
N ASP A 73 23.21 10.73 19.70
CA ASP A 73 24.53 11.33 19.97
C ASP A 73 25.68 10.32 19.76
N ARG A 74 25.50 9.35 18.85
CA ARG A 74 26.53 8.34 18.57
C ARG A 74 27.75 9.00 17.91
N THR A 75 28.93 8.82 18.53
CA THR A 75 30.19 9.27 17.95
C THR A 75 30.57 8.46 16.71
N LYS A 76 31.50 8.95 15.93
CA LYS A 76 32.02 8.25 14.75
C LYS A 76 32.60 6.88 15.10
N GLU A 77 33.24 6.75 16.23
CA GLU A 77 33.82 5.51 16.75
C GLU A 77 32.72 4.51 17.03
N ARG A 78 31.67 4.91 17.74
CA ARG A 78 30.49 4.05 18.03
C ARG A 78 29.75 3.61 16.76
N LEU A 79 29.67 4.47 15.75
CA LEU A 79 29.09 4.10 14.46
C LEU A 79 29.95 3.03 13.76
N LYS A 80 31.28 3.18 13.82
CA LYS A 80 32.22 2.21 13.26
C LYS A 80 32.09 0.85 13.96
N GLU A 81 32.11 0.84 15.28
CA GLU A 81 31.90 -0.36 16.10
C GLU A 81 30.56 -1.06 15.79
N SER A 82 29.49 -0.27 15.61
CA SER A 82 28.18 -0.81 15.23
C SER A 82 28.23 -1.52 13.86
N ILE A 83 28.90 -0.95 12.88
CA ILE A 83 29.07 -1.57 11.56
C ILE A 83 29.93 -2.84 11.65
N GLU A 84 31.06 -2.79 12.36
CA GLU A 84 31.95 -3.92 12.53
C GLU A 84 31.24 -5.10 13.21
N ARG A 85 30.46 -4.82 14.27
CA ARG A 85 29.64 -5.85 14.93
C ARG A 85 28.63 -6.48 13.97
N LYS A 86 27.92 -5.69 13.16
CA LYS A 86 26.97 -6.19 12.16
C LYS A 86 27.64 -7.08 11.11
N ILE A 87 28.86 -6.73 10.69
CA ILE A 87 29.65 -7.56 9.77
C ILE A 87 30.00 -8.90 10.41
N GLU A 88 30.42 -8.89 11.70
CA GLU A 88 30.73 -10.12 12.42
C GLU A 88 29.49 -10.99 12.65
N ASP A 89 28.35 -10.39 12.95
CA ASP A 89 27.08 -11.10 13.09
C ASP A 89 26.65 -11.76 11.77
N LEU A 90 26.80 -11.06 10.64
CA LEU A 90 26.52 -11.62 9.30
C LEU A 90 27.42 -12.83 8.98
N LYS A 91 28.71 -12.79 9.35
CA LYS A 91 29.63 -13.92 9.14
C LYS A 91 29.26 -15.15 9.96
N LYS A 92 28.54 -14.99 11.07
CA LYS A 92 28.09 -16.05 11.97
C LYS A 92 26.72 -16.66 11.58
N ILE A 93 26.04 -16.04 10.62
CA ILE A 93 24.74 -16.56 10.17
C ILE A 93 24.97 -17.90 9.49
N HIS A 94 24.46 -18.93 10.11
CA HIS A 94 24.31 -20.22 9.46
C HIS A 94 22.89 -20.34 8.93
N PHE A 95 22.76 -20.62 7.64
CA PHE A 95 21.46 -20.89 7.04
C PHE A 95 20.96 -22.25 7.55
N SER A 96 20.33 -22.27 8.73
CA SER A 96 19.49 -23.38 9.14
C SER A 96 18.07 -23.06 8.66
N VAL A 97 17.57 -23.88 7.77
CA VAL A 97 16.14 -23.84 7.41
C VAL A 97 15.41 -24.66 8.45
N ASP A 98 15.38 -24.17 9.68
CA ASP A 98 14.46 -24.69 10.70
C ASP A 98 13.07 -24.09 10.41
N ASP A 99 12.41 -24.62 9.38
CA ASP A 99 11.01 -24.38 9.15
C ASP A 99 10.24 -24.88 10.38
N ILE A 100 9.69 -23.96 11.16
CA ILE A 100 8.75 -24.35 12.19
C ILE A 100 7.60 -25.05 11.50
N LYS A 101 7.44 -26.35 11.77
CA LYS A 101 6.33 -27.11 11.22
C LYS A 101 5.02 -26.57 11.79
N TYR A 102 4.41 -25.65 11.05
CA TYR A 102 3.08 -25.16 11.39
C TYR A 102 2.05 -26.19 10.97
N LYS A 103 1.32 -26.74 11.94
CA LYS A 103 0.17 -27.59 11.66
C LYS A 103 -0.98 -26.71 11.20
N SER A 104 -1.29 -26.73 9.90
CA SER A 104 -2.42 -25.98 9.37
C SER A 104 -3.72 -26.42 10.08
N ILE A 105 -4.37 -25.47 10.73
CA ILE A 105 -5.68 -25.66 11.33
C ILE A 105 -6.72 -25.06 10.38
N PRO A 106 -7.88 -25.69 10.17
CA PRO A 106 -8.94 -25.11 9.38
C PRO A 106 -9.30 -23.70 9.89
N ARG A 107 -9.25 -22.71 8.98
CA ARG A 107 -9.53 -21.32 9.32
C ARG A 107 -11.01 -21.05 9.18
N HIS A 108 -11.64 -20.63 10.27
CA HIS A 108 -13.00 -20.10 10.23
C HIS A 108 -12.93 -18.61 9.92
N ILE A 109 -13.22 -18.24 8.66
CA ILE A 109 -13.20 -16.84 8.22
C ILE A 109 -14.52 -16.19 8.63
N THR A 110 -14.42 -15.13 9.41
CA THR A 110 -15.50 -14.23 9.79
C THR A 110 -15.41 -12.92 9.03
N THR A 111 -16.48 -12.16 9.00
CA THR A 111 -16.51 -10.85 8.33
C THR A 111 -17.22 -9.83 9.20
N ASN A 112 -16.81 -8.57 9.11
CA ASN A 112 -17.41 -7.47 9.88
C ASN A 112 -18.87 -7.21 9.50
N ILE A 113 -19.27 -7.50 8.27
CA ILE A 113 -20.65 -7.38 7.77
C ILE A 113 -21.02 -8.58 6.91
N SER A 114 -22.29 -8.96 6.91
CA SER A 114 -22.78 -10.06 6.08
C SER A 114 -22.75 -9.73 4.58
N GLU A 115 -22.79 -10.75 3.73
CA GLU A 115 -22.84 -10.58 2.27
C GLU A 115 -24.08 -9.77 1.85
N GLN A 116 -25.22 -10.07 2.45
CA GLN A 116 -26.47 -9.36 2.18
C GLN A 116 -26.38 -7.87 2.53
N GLN A 117 -25.81 -7.53 3.68
CA GLN A 117 -25.60 -6.14 4.09
C GLN A 117 -24.65 -5.41 3.15
N PHE A 118 -23.56 -6.06 2.70
CA PHE A 118 -22.62 -5.47 1.76
C PHE A 118 -23.28 -5.20 0.40
N VAL A 119 -24.00 -6.18 -0.17
CA VAL A 119 -24.75 -6.02 -1.42
C VAL A 119 -25.79 -4.89 -1.32
N GLN A 120 -26.52 -4.80 -0.20
CA GLN A 120 -27.45 -3.69 0.05
C GLN A 120 -26.73 -2.33 0.10
N THR A 121 -25.57 -2.29 0.71
CA THR A 121 -24.74 -1.06 0.75
C THR A 121 -24.32 -0.65 -0.65
N ILE A 122 -23.84 -1.59 -1.48
CA ILE A 122 -23.49 -1.29 -2.87
C ILE A 122 -24.71 -0.77 -3.64
N ARG A 123 -25.89 -1.36 -3.47
CA ARG A 123 -27.14 -0.86 -4.10
C ARG A 123 -27.46 0.58 -3.68
N ARG A 124 -27.30 0.91 -2.38
CA ARG A 124 -27.52 2.29 -1.88
C ARG A 124 -26.51 3.26 -2.49
N LEU A 125 -25.24 2.88 -2.55
CA LEU A 125 -24.19 3.71 -3.12
C LEU A 125 -24.38 3.91 -4.64
N LYS A 126 -24.79 2.88 -5.39
CA LYS A 126 -25.18 3.01 -6.80
C LYS A 126 -26.33 3.99 -6.99
N LYS A 127 -27.36 3.93 -6.13
CA LYS A 127 -28.44 4.91 -6.18
C LYS A 127 -27.93 6.33 -6.03
N LYS A 128 -26.97 6.56 -5.11
CA LYS A 128 -26.32 7.87 -4.94
C LYS A 128 -25.55 8.31 -6.18
N ILE A 129 -24.87 7.38 -6.86
CA ILE A 129 -24.20 7.66 -8.14
C ILE A 129 -25.22 8.05 -9.22
N THR A 130 -26.33 7.33 -9.34
CA THR A 130 -27.41 7.64 -10.28
C THR A 130 -28.07 9.00 -9.99
N GLU A 131 -28.16 9.41 -8.73
CA GLU A 131 -28.64 10.71 -8.28
C GLU A 131 -27.63 11.85 -8.56
N GLY A 132 -26.44 11.55 -9.07
CA GLY A 132 -25.40 12.55 -9.39
C GLY A 132 -24.57 12.98 -8.19
N ASP A 133 -24.60 12.26 -7.08
CA ASP A 133 -23.87 12.61 -5.86
C ASP A 133 -22.35 12.36 -5.98
N MET A 134 -21.95 11.34 -6.76
CA MET A 134 -20.57 10.95 -7.04
C MET A 134 -20.50 10.08 -8.29
N PHE A 135 -19.28 9.91 -8.82
CA PHE A 135 -19.03 9.05 -10.00
C PHE A 135 -18.59 7.64 -9.60
N GLN A 136 -17.77 7.57 -8.54
CA GLN A 136 -17.19 6.32 -8.01
C GLN A 136 -17.09 6.38 -6.49
N VAL A 137 -17.22 5.23 -5.85
CA VAL A 137 -16.96 5.05 -4.42
C VAL A 137 -16.40 3.66 -4.17
N VAL A 138 -15.49 3.53 -3.20
CA VAL A 138 -14.83 2.26 -2.88
C VAL A 138 -15.23 1.78 -1.48
N PRO A 139 -16.39 1.09 -1.34
CA PRO A 139 -16.71 0.38 -0.10
C PRO A 139 -15.78 -0.82 0.08
N SER A 140 -15.60 -1.26 1.32
CA SER A 140 -14.74 -2.37 1.67
C SER A 140 -15.38 -3.30 2.69
N ARG A 141 -14.77 -4.47 2.86
CA ARG A 141 -15.19 -5.50 3.80
C ARG A 141 -13.97 -6.12 4.47
N ILE A 142 -14.05 -6.34 5.78
CA ILE A 142 -13.00 -6.98 6.55
C ILE A 142 -13.27 -8.48 6.64
N TYR A 143 -12.24 -9.26 6.39
CA TYR A 143 -12.20 -10.72 6.52
C TYR A 143 -11.19 -11.07 7.60
N SER A 144 -11.56 -11.84 8.59
CA SER A 144 -10.70 -12.16 9.72
C SER A 144 -10.77 -13.62 10.10
N TYR A 145 -9.68 -14.15 10.64
CA TYR A 145 -9.66 -15.47 11.27
C TYR A 145 -8.77 -15.43 12.53
N LYS A 146 -9.10 -16.29 13.51
CA LYS A 146 -8.24 -16.47 14.68
C LYS A 146 -7.01 -17.28 14.32
N HIS A 147 -5.85 -16.79 14.72
CA HIS A 147 -4.60 -17.53 14.59
C HIS A 147 -4.20 -18.19 15.90
N HIS A 148 -3.26 -19.14 15.82
CA HIS A 148 -2.72 -19.85 16.97
C HIS A 148 -1.18 -19.77 16.98
N PHE A 149 -0.63 -18.57 16.70
CA PHE A 149 0.82 -18.38 16.57
C PHE A 149 1.53 -18.34 17.92
N GLN A 150 0.81 -17.95 18.99
CA GLN A 150 1.27 -17.96 20.40
C GLN A 150 2.75 -17.56 20.56
N HIS A 151 3.56 -18.45 21.15
CA HIS A 151 4.97 -18.20 21.44
C HIS A 151 5.87 -18.03 20.20
N ASN A 152 5.40 -18.45 19.03
CA ASN A 152 6.14 -18.38 17.76
C ASN A 152 5.63 -17.26 16.83
N LEU A 153 4.94 -16.27 17.36
CA LEU A 153 4.26 -15.21 16.58
C LEU A 153 5.21 -14.58 15.55
N HIS A 154 6.37 -14.10 15.97
CA HIS A 154 7.32 -13.43 15.09
C HIS A 154 7.89 -14.35 13.99
N GLN A 155 8.18 -15.60 14.32
CA GLN A 155 8.71 -16.55 13.36
C GLN A 155 7.64 -16.97 12.34
N LEU A 156 6.42 -17.28 12.80
CA LEU A 156 5.31 -17.70 11.95
C LEU A 156 4.82 -16.54 11.07
N THR A 157 4.79 -15.31 11.55
CA THR A 157 4.43 -14.15 10.74
C THR A 157 5.50 -13.83 9.71
N PHE A 158 6.79 -14.07 10.01
CA PHE A 158 7.85 -13.94 9.01
C PHE A 158 7.77 -15.04 7.94
N GLN A 159 7.47 -16.29 8.31
CA GLN A 159 7.17 -17.36 7.37
C GLN A 159 5.98 -17.00 6.46
N LEU A 160 4.91 -16.46 7.06
CA LEU A 160 3.75 -15.96 6.34
C LEU A 160 4.15 -14.91 5.29
N TYR A 161 5.01 -13.94 5.66
CA TYR A 161 5.55 -12.96 4.73
C TYR A 161 6.36 -13.60 3.60
N GLN A 162 7.25 -14.55 3.92
CA GLN A 162 8.06 -15.25 2.92
C GLN A 162 7.19 -16.02 1.92
N ASN A 163 6.14 -16.69 2.40
CA ASN A 163 5.20 -17.42 1.56
C ASN A 163 4.34 -16.47 0.71
N LEU A 164 3.90 -15.34 1.28
CA LEU A 164 3.23 -14.29 0.51
C LEU A 164 4.13 -13.78 -0.62
N LYS A 165 5.42 -13.53 -0.35
CA LYS A 165 6.39 -13.09 -1.35
C LYS A 165 6.56 -14.10 -2.49
N ARG A 166 6.47 -15.40 -2.20
CA ARG A 166 6.56 -16.48 -3.22
C ARG A 166 5.27 -16.60 -4.04
N GLN A 167 4.11 -16.47 -3.39
CA GLN A 167 2.80 -16.68 -4.03
C GLN A 167 2.27 -15.45 -4.77
N ASN A 168 2.51 -14.26 -4.21
CA ASN A 168 1.97 -12.99 -4.72
C ASN A 168 3.04 -11.90 -4.68
N PRO A 169 4.13 -11.99 -5.48
CA PRO A 169 5.12 -10.94 -5.56
C PRO A 169 4.51 -9.65 -6.10
N SER A 170 4.89 -8.52 -5.54
CA SER A 170 4.43 -7.20 -5.92
C SER A 170 5.55 -6.16 -5.81
N PRO A 171 5.45 -5.01 -6.47
CA PRO A 171 6.47 -3.97 -6.40
C PRO A 171 6.77 -3.47 -4.98
N TYR A 172 5.76 -3.49 -4.11
CA TYR A 172 5.90 -3.10 -2.71
C TYR A 172 5.59 -4.28 -1.80
N MET A 173 6.65 -4.91 -1.30
CA MET A 173 6.56 -5.97 -0.30
C MET A 173 7.03 -5.41 1.04
N TYR A 174 6.27 -5.62 2.11
CA TYR A 174 6.62 -5.12 3.43
C TYR A 174 6.23 -6.06 4.57
N TYR A 175 7.04 -6.01 5.62
CA TYR A 175 6.85 -6.70 6.87
C TYR A 175 7.28 -5.76 8.01
N ILE A 176 6.33 -5.24 8.76
CA ILE A 176 6.57 -4.39 9.93
C ILE A 176 6.18 -5.20 11.17
N ASN A 177 7.17 -5.47 12.01
CA ASN A 177 7.07 -6.33 13.18
C ASN A 177 7.85 -5.72 14.35
N LYS A 178 7.53 -4.50 14.74
CA LYS A 178 8.14 -3.82 15.89
C LYS A 178 7.20 -3.83 17.09
N ASP A 179 5.97 -3.43 16.85
CA ASP A 179 4.88 -3.38 17.83
C ASP A 179 3.60 -3.94 17.19
N MET A 180 2.57 -4.16 17.99
CA MET A 180 1.27 -4.54 17.46
C MET A 180 0.53 -3.35 16.85
N PRO A 181 -0.20 -3.57 15.78
CA PRO A 181 -0.30 -4.81 15.02
C PRO A 181 0.92 -5.06 14.11
N ILE A 182 1.22 -6.34 13.83
CA ILE A 182 2.17 -6.72 12.78
C ILE A 182 1.51 -6.48 11.42
N VAL A 183 2.23 -5.86 10.50
CA VAL A 183 1.70 -5.51 9.17
C VAL A 183 2.49 -6.22 8.08
N ILE A 184 1.79 -7.02 7.26
CA ILE A 184 2.37 -7.78 6.14
C ILE A 184 1.61 -7.44 4.87
N GLY A 185 2.32 -7.08 3.81
CA GLY A 185 1.64 -6.74 2.57
C GLY A 185 2.41 -6.99 1.29
N SER A 186 1.63 -7.08 0.22
CA SER A 186 2.06 -7.25 -1.17
C SER A 186 1.27 -6.27 -2.03
N SER A 187 1.61 -4.98 -1.91
CA SER A 187 0.90 -3.91 -2.61
C SER A 187 1.41 -3.73 -4.04
N PRO A 188 0.51 -3.72 -5.02
CA PRO A 188 0.88 -3.44 -6.41
C PRO A 188 1.01 -1.94 -6.69
N GLU A 189 0.50 -1.06 -5.82
CA GLU A 189 0.23 0.33 -6.16
C GLU A 189 1.08 1.30 -5.35
N SER A 190 1.78 2.19 -6.07
CA SER A 190 2.47 3.34 -5.47
C SER A 190 1.45 4.40 -5.04
N PHE A 191 1.54 4.84 -3.80
CA PHE A 191 0.77 5.98 -3.32
C PHE A 191 1.42 7.29 -3.74
N VAL A 192 2.64 7.52 -3.30
CA VAL A 192 3.42 8.71 -3.63
C VAL A 192 4.91 8.45 -3.51
N LYS A 193 5.67 8.98 -4.45
CA LYS A 193 7.12 8.97 -4.41
C LYS A 193 7.66 10.37 -4.60
N VAL A 194 8.64 10.75 -3.77
CA VAL A 194 9.39 12.01 -3.93
C VAL A 194 10.86 11.70 -4.07
N LYS A 195 11.44 12.17 -5.15
CA LYS A 195 12.88 12.05 -5.41
C LYS A 195 13.40 13.32 -6.06
N ASN A 196 14.48 13.89 -5.51
CA ASN A 196 15.14 15.08 -6.05
C ASN A 196 14.18 16.27 -6.31
N GLY A 197 13.25 16.53 -5.38
CA GLY A 197 12.29 17.62 -5.48
C GLY A 197 11.16 17.42 -6.49
N LYS A 198 11.05 16.25 -7.10
CA LYS A 198 9.93 15.85 -7.94
C LYS A 198 9.04 14.84 -7.21
N VAL A 199 7.75 14.99 -7.40
CA VAL A 199 6.72 14.06 -6.91
C VAL A 199 6.17 13.23 -8.06
N TYR A 200 5.86 11.97 -7.77
CA TYR A 200 5.35 10.98 -8.72
C TYR A 200 4.17 10.25 -8.11
N THR A 201 3.19 9.91 -8.93
CA THR A 201 2.16 8.91 -8.66
C THR A 201 1.92 8.08 -9.91
N ASN A 202 1.63 6.80 -9.71
CA ASN A 202 1.46 5.86 -10.80
C ASN A 202 0.07 5.22 -10.72
N PRO A 203 -0.97 5.84 -11.29
CA PRO A 203 -2.28 5.22 -11.41
C PRO A 203 -2.19 3.92 -12.20
N ILE A 204 -2.75 2.86 -11.65
CA ILE A 204 -2.83 1.53 -12.27
C ILE A 204 -4.29 1.16 -12.35
N ALA A 205 -4.75 0.78 -13.55
CA ALA A 205 -6.08 0.21 -13.76
C ALA A 205 -6.05 -0.74 -14.95
N GLY A 206 -7.07 -1.55 -15.08
CA GLY A 206 -7.11 -2.60 -16.08
C GLY A 206 -6.13 -3.72 -15.76
N THR A 207 -6.67 -4.93 -15.64
CA THR A 207 -5.84 -6.11 -15.33
C THR A 207 -6.26 -7.26 -16.23
N ILE A 208 -5.29 -7.87 -16.89
CA ILE A 208 -5.50 -9.09 -17.65
C ILE A 208 -4.40 -10.10 -17.32
N LYS A 209 -4.73 -11.38 -17.29
CA LYS A 209 -3.75 -12.44 -17.05
C LYS A 209 -2.74 -12.52 -18.20
N ARG A 210 -1.54 -12.98 -17.86
CA ARG A 210 -0.55 -13.37 -18.88
C ARG A 210 -1.06 -14.55 -19.70
N GLY A 211 -0.73 -14.56 -20.98
CA GLY A 211 -1.00 -15.71 -21.85
C GLY A 211 -0.05 -16.87 -21.57
N GLN A 212 -0.47 -18.07 -21.89
CA GLN A 212 0.39 -19.27 -21.78
C GLN A 212 1.52 -19.30 -22.84
N ASN A 213 1.38 -18.48 -23.87
CA ASN A 213 2.34 -18.32 -24.95
C ASN A 213 2.29 -16.89 -25.50
N LYS A 214 3.25 -16.55 -26.35
CA LYS A 214 3.39 -15.20 -26.90
C LYS A 214 2.16 -14.72 -27.67
N ILE A 215 1.49 -15.59 -28.42
CA ILE A 215 0.32 -15.23 -29.24
C ILE A 215 -0.86 -14.90 -28.32
N GLU A 216 -1.08 -15.69 -27.29
CA GLU A 216 -2.14 -15.44 -26.30
C GLU A 216 -1.86 -14.15 -25.50
N ASP A 217 -0.60 -13.91 -25.15
CA ASP A 217 -0.15 -12.69 -24.47
C ASP A 217 -0.46 -11.44 -25.32
N GLU A 218 -0.14 -11.48 -26.61
CA GLU A 218 -0.43 -10.38 -27.54
C GLU A 218 -1.95 -10.18 -27.75
N ASN A 219 -2.74 -11.25 -27.74
CA ASN A 219 -4.19 -11.15 -27.84
C ASN A 219 -4.81 -10.57 -26.56
N ASN A 220 -4.32 -10.98 -25.38
CA ASN A 220 -4.74 -10.44 -24.10
C ASN A 220 -4.41 -8.94 -24.00
N GLU A 221 -3.23 -8.52 -24.45
CA GLU A 221 -2.84 -7.13 -24.55
C GLU A 221 -3.82 -6.33 -25.43
N LYS A 222 -4.11 -6.82 -26.65
CA LYS A 222 -5.05 -6.17 -27.57
C LYS A 222 -6.46 -6.08 -26.98
N THR A 223 -6.86 -7.11 -26.23
CA THR A 223 -8.17 -7.14 -25.55
C THR A 223 -8.23 -6.06 -24.48
N LEU A 224 -7.22 -5.98 -23.61
CA LEU A 224 -7.16 -4.98 -22.54
C LEU A 224 -7.11 -3.55 -23.10
N MET A 225 -6.30 -3.31 -24.14
CA MET A 225 -6.13 -1.99 -24.75
C MET A 225 -7.33 -1.54 -25.62
N LYS A 226 -8.31 -2.41 -25.84
CA LYS A 226 -9.57 -2.11 -26.52
C LYS A 226 -10.78 -2.06 -25.61
N ASP A 227 -10.62 -2.41 -24.34
CA ASP A 227 -11.69 -2.38 -23.37
C ASP A 227 -12.00 -0.94 -22.97
N GLU A 228 -13.03 -0.35 -23.58
CA GLU A 228 -13.44 1.03 -23.34
C GLU A 228 -13.82 1.30 -21.89
N LYS A 229 -14.31 0.31 -21.14
CA LYS A 229 -14.63 0.44 -19.72
C LYS A 229 -13.33 0.63 -18.92
N GLU A 230 -12.37 -0.28 -19.09
CA GLU A 230 -11.07 -0.22 -18.41
C GLU A 230 -10.31 1.06 -18.76
N LEU A 231 -10.29 1.46 -20.02
CA LEU A 231 -9.67 2.69 -20.47
C LEU A 231 -10.35 3.94 -19.90
N SER A 232 -11.67 3.96 -19.81
CA SER A 232 -12.43 5.08 -19.24
C SER A 232 -12.18 5.20 -17.72
N GLU A 233 -12.17 4.08 -17.00
CA GLU A 233 -11.82 4.05 -15.59
C GLU A 233 -10.38 4.54 -15.37
N HIS A 234 -9.45 4.06 -16.18
CA HIS A 234 -8.05 4.49 -16.09
C HIS A 234 -7.89 6.00 -16.34
N ARG A 235 -8.58 6.59 -17.33
CA ARG A 235 -8.57 8.05 -17.57
C ARG A 235 -9.04 8.81 -16.34
N MET A 236 -10.10 8.34 -15.68
CA MET A 236 -10.60 8.96 -14.44
C MET A 236 -9.55 8.89 -13.33
N LEU A 237 -8.86 7.77 -13.14
CA LEU A 237 -7.81 7.62 -12.14
C LEU A 237 -6.60 8.52 -12.42
N VAL A 238 -6.22 8.68 -13.71
CA VAL A 238 -5.17 9.62 -14.12
C VAL A 238 -5.55 11.06 -13.79
N ASP A 239 -6.79 11.46 -14.04
CA ASP A 239 -7.28 12.80 -13.70
C ASP A 239 -7.29 13.04 -12.18
N LEU A 240 -7.70 12.05 -11.39
CA LEU A 240 -7.61 12.12 -9.93
C LEU A 240 -6.16 12.27 -9.46
N GLY A 241 -5.24 11.45 -9.99
CA GLY A 241 -3.80 11.55 -9.69
C GLY A 241 -3.22 12.90 -10.10
N ARG A 242 -3.62 13.43 -11.26
CA ARG A 242 -3.21 14.77 -11.70
C ARG A 242 -3.70 15.86 -10.75
N ASN A 243 -4.95 15.81 -10.30
CA ASN A 243 -5.49 16.76 -9.34
C ASN A 243 -4.73 16.68 -8.00
N ASP A 244 -4.42 15.49 -7.53
CA ASP A 244 -3.66 15.27 -6.29
C ASP A 244 -2.24 15.88 -6.43
N ILE A 245 -1.50 15.53 -7.47
CA ILE A 245 -0.16 16.07 -7.75
C ILE A 245 -0.19 17.60 -7.89
N HIS A 246 -1.19 18.15 -8.57
CA HIS A 246 -1.32 19.61 -8.75
C HIS A 246 -1.40 20.37 -7.42
N ARG A 247 -2.03 19.80 -6.40
CA ARG A 247 -2.17 20.44 -5.07
C ARG A 247 -0.83 20.71 -4.40
N ILE A 248 0.16 19.85 -4.60
CA ILE A 248 1.48 19.90 -3.95
C ILE A 248 2.60 20.33 -4.89
N SER A 249 2.32 20.51 -6.18
CA SER A 249 3.31 20.90 -7.19
C SER A 249 3.29 22.40 -7.46
N LYS A 250 4.43 22.93 -7.89
CA LYS A 250 4.51 24.30 -8.44
C LYS A 250 3.56 24.45 -9.62
N THR A 251 2.96 25.62 -9.75
CA THR A 251 2.02 25.91 -10.84
C THR A 251 2.66 25.66 -12.20
N GLY A 252 1.95 24.95 -13.07
CA GLY A 252 2.40 24.65 -14.45
C GLY A 252 3.40 23.50 -14.58
N THR A 253 3.81 22.85 -13.50
CA THR A 253 4.80 21.74 -13.55
C THR A 253 4.17 20.35 -13.53
N SER A 254 2.88 20.24 -13.19
CA SER A 254 2.17 18.97 -13.20
C SER A 254 1.96 18.47 -14.63
N GLN A 255 2.44 17.27 -14.93
CA GLN A 255 2.36 16.67 -16.26
C GLN A 255 2.19 15.15 -16.19
N ILE A 256 1.60 14.58 -17.24
CA ILE A 256 1.52 13.15 -17.45
C ILE A 256 2.75 12.75 -18.28
N THR A 257 3.69 12.03 -17.70
CA THR A 257 4.94 11.61 -18.35
C THR A 257 4.80 10.28 -19.06
N LYS A 258 3.88 9.44 -18.58
CA LYS A 258 3.45 8.20 -19.26
C LYS A 258 1.93 8.14 -19.23
N LEU A 259 1.30 7.83 -20.36
CA LEU A 259 -0.15 7.70 -20.45
C LEU A 259 -0.52 6.34 -21.02
N MET A 260 -1.26 5.54 -20.23
CA MET A 260 -1.83 4.25 -20.65
C MET A 260 -0.81 3.32 -21.31
N THR A 261 0.35 3.17 -20.67
CA THR A 261 1.36 2.21 -21.12
C THR A 261 1.07 0.84 -20.52
N LEU A 262 1.27 -0.21 -21.31
CA LEU A 262 1.13 -1.58 -20.82
C LEU A 262 2.40 -2.01 -20.06
N GLU A 263 2.25 -2.40 -18.82
CA GLU A 263 3.31 -3.04 -18.05
C GLU A 263 3.01 -4.52 -17.83
N ARG A 264 4.03 -5.35 -18.08
CA ARG A 264 3.93 -6.82 -17.98
C ARG A 264 4.65 -7.29 -16.73
N TYR A 265 3.88 -7.94 -15.85
CA TYR A 265 4.38 -8.60 -14.67
C TYR A 265 4.40 -10.14 -14.90
N GLU A 266 4.85 -10.88 -13.93
CA GLU A 266 4.99 -12.33 -14.06
C GLU A 266 3.66 -13.04 -14.40
N HIS A 267 2.56 -12.63 -13.73
CA HIS A 267 1.26 -13.30 -13.84
C HIS A 267 0.17 -12.47 -14.52
N VAL A 268 0.36 -11.16 -14.62
CA VAL A 268 -0.65 -10.21 -15.11
C VAL A 268 -0.01 -9.09 -15.94
N MET A 269 -0.85 -8.42 -16.74
CA MET A 269 -0.54 -7.16 -17.39
C MET A 269 -1.46 -6.08 -16.85
N HIS A 270 -0.95 -4.87 -16.70
CA HIS A 270 -1.70 -3.70 -16.26
C HIS A 270 -1.52 -2.52 -17.21
N ILE A 271 -2.54 -1.66 -17.28
CA ILE A 271 -2.42 -0.33 -17.86
C ILE A 271 -1.90 0.60 -16.77
N VAL A 272 -0.78 1.25 -17.02
CA VAL A 272 -0.10 2.15 -16.08
C VAL A 272 0.07 3.53 -16.69
N SER A 273 -0.14 4.55 -15.88
CA SER A 273 0.23 5.93 -16.22
C SER A 273 1.15 6.50 -15.15
N GLU A 274 1.87 7.55 -15.48
CA GLU A 274 2.73 8.27 -14.53
C GLU A 274 2.39 9.75 -14.57
N VAL A 275 2.08 10.31 -13.42
CA VAL A 275 1.86 11.75 -13.24
C VAL A 275 2.97 12.30 -12.34
N THR A 276 3.58 13.39 -12.76
CA THR A 276 4.70 14.01 -12.05
C THR A 276 4.49 15.51 -11.87
N GLY A 277 5.24 16.10 -10.93
CA GLY A 277 5.31 17.55 -10.74
C GLY A 277 6.52 17.95 -9.92
N GLU A 278 6.93 19.22 -10.02
CA GLU A 278 7.94 19.78 -9.12
C GLU A 278 7.28 20.19 -7.80
N LEU A 279 7.81 19.73 -6.67
CA LEU A 279 7.26 20.06 -5.35
C LEU A 279 7.27 21.57 -5.10
N LYS A 280 6.21 22.08 -4.48
CA LYS A 280 6.20 23.41 -3.89
C LYS A 280 7.29 23.50 -2.83
N PRO A 281 7.93 24.69 -2.67
CA PRO A 281 8.90 24.88 -1.60
C PRO A 281 8.25 24.73 -0.21
N ASN A 282 9.06 24.34 0.77
CA ASN A 282 8.67 24.31 2.19
C ASN A 282 7.55 23.31 2.56
N LEU A 283 7.24 22.32 1.72
CA LEU A 283 6.35 21.24 2.11
C LEU A 283 7.12 20.21 2.94
N SER A 284 6.62 19.91 4.12
CA SER A 284 7.12 18.79 4.92
C SER A 284 6.68 17.45 4.30
N PRO A 285 7.43 16.35 4.52
CA PRO A 285 6.99 15.01 4.10
C PRO A 285 5.58 14.66 4.59
N MET A 286 5.25 15.02 5.83
CA MET A 286 3.91 14.78 6.38
C MET A 286 2.82 15.60 5.69
N SER A 287 3.11 16.87 5.34
CA SER A 287 2.16 17.70 4.58
C SER A 287 1.91 17.12 3.18
N ILE A 288 2.92 16.54 2.54
CA ILE A 288 2.77 15.85 1.25
C ILE A 288 1.84 14.64 1.41
N ILE A 289 2.11 13.78 2.38
CA ILE A 289 1.32 12.57 2.65
C ILE A 289 -0.13 12.93 2.97
N ALA A 290 -0.36 13.84 3.93
CA ALA A 290 -1.70 14.25 4.37
C ALA A 290 -2.51 14.88 3.23
N SER A 291 -1.88 15.66 2.35
CA SER A 291 -2.56 16.31 1.21
C SER A 291 -3.05 15.32 0.16
N LEU A 292 -2.43 14.16 0.05
CA LEU A 292 -2.71 13.16 -1.00
C LEU A 292 -3.59 12.01 -0.50
N LEU A 293 -3.48 11.62 0.78
CA LEU A 293 -4.29 10.54 1.36
C LEU A 293 -5.77 10.94 1.54
N PRO A 294 -6.66 9.96 1.36
CA PRO A 294 -6.48 8.74 0.57
C PRO A 294 -6.49 9.04 -0.92
N THR A 295 -5.92 8.15 -1.73
CA THR A 295 -6.01 8.29 -3.20
C THR A 295 -7.41 8.01 -3.71
N GLY A 296 -7.72 8.52 -4.92
CA GLY A 296 -9.00 8.28 -5.58
C GLY A 296 -9.28 6.80 -5.86
N THR A 297 -8.23 6.02 -6.13
CA THR A 297 -8.31 4.58 -6.42
C THR A 297 -8.90 3.75 -5.27
N VAL A 298 -8.78 4.23 -4.03
CA VAL A 298 -9.28 3.54 -2.83
C VAL A 298 -10.36 4.30 -2.08
N SER A 299 -10.74 5.48 -2.56
CA SER A 299 -11.82 6.29 -1.98
C SER A 299 -12.96 6.53 -2.96
N GLY A 300 -12.69 7.13 -4.10
CA GLY A 300 -13.65 7.44 -5.16
C GLY A 300 -13.57 8.88 -5.66
N ALA A 301 -14.54 9.26 -6.47
CA ALA A 301 -14.63 10.55 -7.14
C ALA A 301 -16.05 11.15 -7.06
N PRO A 302 -16.22 12.41 -6.66
CA PRO A 302 -15.25 13.34 -6.05
C PRO A 302 -14.77 12.85 -4.68
N LYS A 303 -13.47 12.94 -4.42
CA LYS A 303 -12.78 12.34 -3.26
C LYS A 303 -13.52 12.55 -1.93
N LEU A 304 -13.74 13.79 -1.51
CA LEU A 304 -14.36 14.08 -0.21
C LEU A 304 -15.78 13.54 -0.09
N ARG A 305 -16.54 13.60 -1.17
CA ARG A 305 -17.90 13.09 -1.18
C ARG A 305 -17.94 11.57 -1.06
N ALA A 306 -17.06 10.89 -1.77
CA ALA A 306 -16.93 9.43 -1.67
C ALA A 306 -16.51 9.00 -0.26
N ILE A 307 -15.53 9.66 0.36
CA ILE A 307 -15.10 9.38 1.74
C ILE A 307 -16.27 9.59 2.72
N GLN A 308 -17.03 10.68 2.59
CA GLN A 308 -18.21 10.93 3.41
C GLN A 308 -19.21 9.77 3.31
N ARG A 309 -19.50 9.28 2.11
CA ARG A 309 -20.41 8.16 1.89
C ARG A 309 -19.87 6.82 2.42
N ILE A 310 -18.55 6.63 2.39
CA ILE A 310 -17.91 5.46 3.01
C ILE A 310 -18.17 5.48 4.52
N TYR A 311 -17.90 6.58 5.21
CA TYR A 311 -18.10 6.71 6.66
C TYR A 311 -19.60 6.62 7.05
N GLU A 312 -20.51 7.17 6.24
CA GLU A 312 -21.95 7.02 6.47
C GLU A 312 -22.44 5.58 6.28
N SER A 313 -21.74 4.81 5.46
CA SER A 313 -22.08 3.39 5.22
C SER A 313 -21.50 2.47 6.29
N TYR A 314 -20.32 2.82 6.81
CA TYR A 314 -19.58 2.05 7.79
C TYR A 314 -18.96 3.03 8.81
N PRO A 315 -19.60 3.22 9.98
CA PRO A 315 -19.19 4.23 10.95
C PRO A 315 -17.98 3.79 11.80
N TYR A 316 -16.95 3.25 11.17
CA TYR A 316 -15.68 2.91 11.81
C TYR A 316 -14.49 3.43 11.00
N LYS A 317 -13.36 3.64 11.66
CA LYS A 317 -12.11 4.00 11.01
C LYS A 317 -11.58 2.83 10.18
N ARG A 318 -11.09 3.12 8.98
CA ARG A 318 -10.39 2.12 8.15
C ARG A 318 -8.99 1.80 8.64
N GLY A 319 -8.37 2.71 9.38
CA GLY A 319 -7.02 2.53 9.88
C GLY A 319 -5.99 2.42 8.75
N ILE A 320 -5.15 1.38 8.81
CA ILE A 320 -4.05 1.16 7.85
C ILE A 320 -4.57 0.88 6.44
N TYR A 321 -5.67 0.14 6.31
CA TYR A 321 -6.21 -0.20 4.99
C TYR A 321 -6.54 1.04 4.16
N SER A 322 -6.10 1.05 2.90
CA SER A 322 -6.23 2.20 1.99
C SER A 322 -5.49 3.47 2.44
N GLY A 323 -4.66 3.36 3.47
CA GLY A 323 -3.69 4.38 3.87
C GLY A 323 -2.37 4.24 3.12
N GLY A 324 -1.32 4.82 3.67
CA GLY A 324 0.04 4.76 3.12
C GLY A 324 0.98 3.95 4.00
N ILE A 325 1.87 3.17 3.39
CA ILE A 325 2.95 2.46 4.07
C ILE A 325 4.26 2.66 3.31
N GLY A 326 5.32 3.05 4.01
CA GLY A 326 6.57 3.35 3.32
C GLY A 326 7.59 4.02 4.21
N TYR A 327 8.45 4.83 3.60
CA TYR A 327 9.53 5.49 4.31
C TYR A 327 9.68 6.97 3.92
N ILE A 328 10.21 7.72 4.87
CA ILE A 328 10.71 9.10 4.73
C ILE A 328 12.21 9.07 5.01
N ASN A 329 13.01 9.29 3.98
CA ASN A 329 14.47 9.27 4.10
C ASN A 329 14.99 10.63 4.60
N CYS A 330 16.15 10.62 5.26
CA CYS A 330 16.79 11.82 5.78
C CYS A 330 17.18 12.88 4.73
N ASN A 331 17.26 12.51 3.45
CA ASN A 331 17.47 13.43 2.32
C ASN A 331 16.17 13.98 1.73
N HIS A 332 15.05 13.89 2.45
CA HIS A 332 13.70 14.29 2.05
C HIS A 332 13.09 13.49 0.89
N HIS A 333 13.72 12.39 0.47
CA HIS A 333 13.06 11.44 -0.40
C HIS A 333 12.03 10.65 0.40
N LEU A 334 10.94 10.30 -0.22
CA LEU A 334 9.95 9.39 0.35
C LEU A 334 9.42 8.45 -0.73
N ASP A 335 9.00 7.26 -0.30
CA ASP A 335 8.37 6.28 -1.17
C ASP A 335 7.35 5.51 -0.35
N PHE A 336 6.08 5.63 -0.72
CA PHE A 336 4.94 5.03 -0.04
C PHE A 336 4.09 4.25 -1.02
N ALA A 337 3.76 3.03 -0.64
CA ALA A 337 2.72 2.23 -1.26
C ALA A 337 1.35 2.54 -0.66
N LEU A 338 0.28 2.29 -1.40
CA LEU A 338 -1.04 2.13 -0.82
C LEU A 338 -1.07 0.85 0.03
N ALA A 339 -1.63 0.96 1.24
CA ALA A 339 -1.79 -0.19 2.12
C ALA A 339 -3.03 -1.01 1.71
N ILE A 340 -2.93 -1.66 0.56
CA ILE A 340 -3.87 -2.65 0.03
C ILE A 340 -3.18 -4.01 -0.08
N ARG A 341 -3.92 -5.09 -0.23
CA ARG A 341 -3.35 -6.44 -0.20
C ARG A 341 -2.48 -6.64 1.04
N THR A 342 -3.04 -6.27 2.18
CA THR A 342 -2.35 -6.16 3.47
C THR A 342 -3.05 -7.02 4.51
N MET A 343 -2.27 -7.79 5.25
CA MET A 343 -2.68 -8.48 6.46
C MET A 343 -2.30 -7.65 7.67
N ILE A 344 -3.23 -7.48 8.58
CA ILE A 344 -3.02 -6.84 9.88
C ILE A 344 -3.19 -7.94 10.93
N ILE A 345 -2.15 -8.18 11.70
CA ILE A 345 -2.08 -9.29 12.65
C ILE A 345 -1.94 -8.69 14.05
N ASP A 346 -2.94 -8.93 14.86
CA ASP A 346 -2.93 -8.63 16.30
C ASP A 346 -2.58 -9.87 17.13
N GLU A 347 -2.79 -9.84 18.44
CA GLU A 347 -2.45 -10.95 19.33
C GLU A 347 -3.26 -12.23 19.06
N GLU A 348 -4.45 -12.14 18.49
CA GLU A 348 -5.37 -13.26 18.30
C GLU A 348 -5.83 -13.46 16.87
N THR A 349 -5.84 -12.39 16.06
CA THR A 349 -6.49 -12.40 14.75
C THR A 349 -5.57 -11.96 13.61
N VAL A 350 -5.84 -12.51 12.44
CA VAL A 350 -5.36 -11.99 11.16
C VAL A 350 -6.53 -11.38 10.43
N SER A 351 -6.40 -10.13 10.04
CA SER A 351 -7.43 -9.39 9.33
C SER A 351 -6.93 -8.92 7.95
N VAL A 352 -7.79 -9.03 6.96
CA VAL A 352 -7.58 -8.53 5.60
C VAL A 352 -8.79 -7.71 5.21
N GLU A 353 -8.59 -6.47 4.82
CA GLU A 353 -9.65 -5.64 4.27
C GLU A 353 -9.50 -5.55 2.74
N ALA A 354 -10.63 -5.69 2.03
CA ALA A 354 -10.68 -5.62 0.58
C ALA A 354 -11.91 -4.82 0.12
N GLY A 355 -11.69 -3.93 -0.85
CA GLY A 355 -12.71 -3.07 -1.43
C GLY A 355 -12.90 -3.28 -2.92
N CYS A 356 -14.01 -2.77 -3.44
CA CYS A 356 -14.38 -2.76 -4.86
C CYS A 356 -14.73 -1.35 -5.32
N GLY A 357 -14.44 -1.03 -6.57
CA GLY A 357 -14.75 0.26 -7.19
C GLY A 357 -16.17 0.31 -7.73
N VAL A 358 -17.12 0.84 -6.97
CA VAL A 358 -18.53 0.93 -7.39
C VAL A 358 -18.74 2.15 -8.28
N VAL A 359 -19.21 1.89 -9.49
CA VAL A 359 -19.57 2.86 -10.52
C VAL A 359 -21.04 2.62 -10.99
N TYR A 360 -21.52 3.45 -11.92
CA TYR A 360 -22.88 3.37 -12.44
C TYR A 360 -23.25 1.96 -12.95
N ASP A 361 -22.37 1.30 -13.70
CA ASP A 361 -22.62 -0.01 -14.31
C ASP A 361 -22.29 -1.20 -13.39
N SER A 362 -21.78 -0.98 -12.18
CA SER A 362 -21.43 -2.03 -11.24
C SER A 362 -22.60 -2.95 -10.92
N ILE A 363 -22.35 -4.25 -10.83
CA ILE A 363 -23.30 -5.26 -10.42
C ILE A 363 -22.97 -5.67 -8.98
N PRO A 364 -23.85 -5.42 -7.99
CA PRO A 364 -23.54 -5.58 -6.57
C PRO A 364 -22.99 -6.95 -6.19
N GLU A 365 -23.49 -8.00 -6.78
CA GLU A 365 -23.07 -9.37 -6.55
C GLU A 365 -21.64 -9.64 -7.10
N LYS A 366 -21.29 -9.06 -8.25
CA LYS A 366 -19.95 -9.15 -8.82
C LYS A 366 -18.95 -8.36 -7.99
N GLU A 367 -19.32 -7.20 -7.48
CA GLU A 367 -18.50 -6.38 -6.60
C GLU A 367 -18.19 -7.11 -5.27
N LEU A 368 -19.18 -7.83 -4.72
CA LEU A 368 -18.97 -8.70 -3.57
C LEU A 368 -17.94 -9.80 -3.88
N GLU A 369 -18.09 -10.49 -5.01
CA GLU A 369 -17.14 -11.55 -5.40
C GLU A 369 -15.72 -10.99 -5.65
N GLU A 370 -15.60 -9.78 -6.17
CA GLU A 370 -14.32 -9.10 -6.32
C GLU A 370 -13.62 -8.92 -4.96
N THR A 371 -14.35 -8.47 -3.92
CA THR A 371 -13.76 -8.32 -2.58
C THR A 371 -13.30 -9.66 -2.01
N LYS A 372 -14.08 -10.73 -2.21
CA LYS A 372 -13.70 -12.09 -1.80
C LYS A 372 -12.42 -12.56 -2.49
N LEU A 373 -12.32 -12.37 -3.80
CA LEU A 373 -11.13 -12.75 -4.57
C LEU A 373 -9.88 -11.96 -4.14
N LYS A 374 -10.02 -10.66 -3.89
CA LYS A 374 -8.93 -9.82 -3.39
C LYS A 374 -8.45 -10.26 -1.99
N ALA A 375 -9.36 -10.62 -1.10
CA ALA A 375 -9.03 -11.11 0.23
C ALA A 375 -8.46 -12.54 0.21
N LYS A 376 -9.00 -13.40 -0.64
CA LYS A 376 -8.62 -14.82 -0.75
C LYS A 376 -7.12 -15.01 -0.98
N SER A 377 -6.52 -14.21 -1.87
CA SER A 377 -5.09 -14.28 -2.20
C SER A 377 -4.16 -14.09 -0.99
N LEU A 378 -4.65 -13.47 0.09
CA LEU A 378 -3.93 -13.28 1.35
C LEU A 378 -4.36 -14.30 2.40
N LEU A 379 -5.65 -14.57 2.48
CA LEU A 379 -6.21 -15.50 3.48
C LEU A 379 -5.77 -16.95 3.26
N GLU A 380 -5.41 -17.34 2.05
CA GLU A 380 -4.91 -18.69 1.73
C GLU A 380 -3.41 -18.87 2.03
N VAL A 381 -2.67 -17.77 2.22
CA VAL A 381 -1.25 -17.88 2.60
C VAL A 381 -1.13 -18.46 4.01
N THR A 382 -0.31 -19.49 4.16
CA THR A 382 -0.01 -20.15 5.44
C THR A 382 1.43 -19.86 5.86
N PRO A 383 1.72 -19.88 7.19
CA PRO A 383 3.09 -19.84 7.65
C PRO A 383 3.93 -21.00 7.13
#